data_279541c71be48029040f4f662f791595
#
_entry.id   279541c71be48029040f4f662f791595
#
_cell.length_a   1.000
_cell.length_b   1.000
_cell.length_c   1.000
_cell.angle_alpha   90.00
_cell.angle_beta   90.00
_cell.angle_gamma   90.00
#
_symmetry.space_group_name_H-M   'P 1'
#
loop_
_entity.id
_entity.type
_entity.pdbx_description
1 polymer ?
#
loop_
_entity_poly.entity_id
_entity_poly.type
_entity_poly.pdbx_seq_one_letter_code
_entity_poly.pdbx_strand_id
1 'polypeptide(L)'
;MYLRVFSCPQHTFQRLFLRSTSVRILAGLACLVALVSCESEIDQTVNKSASLSPVSTEQQRLEQFFAATWREDLIRSPASASYLGVTDYQDKWNNVSETFQLESIDIARKRLTFIEGIDTTQLSQERLLSYQLYRLDLERTLAGAPYRHHQYVIHQYRGPHTSVVSLLINVHTINSEADALAYVARLNNLPNYFEGVIEQIQIRAEKGMFLVDWMVPKIIEAASNVTTGEPFDNSGVSSVIWHDFNAKLDKLPLASDVAMRLRQSARDALLNAVAPAYRSLILAIRVQAEQALSADGVWRFPDGEGFYRNRLSVFTTTDLTAEEIHQTGLANVERLHNEMRAVMAELNEQGDLVDFLDRVRRDTTLRY
;
A
#
# COMPACT_ATOMS: atom_id res chain seq x y z
N MET A 1 2.33 -1.25 -8.35
CA MET A 1 1.99 -2.64 -7.99
C MET A 1 2.02 -2.73 -6.49
N TYR A 2 0.88 -2.94 -5.85
CA TYR A 2 0.81 -3.00 -4.40
C TYR A 2 1.38 -4.32 -3.94
N LEU A 3 2.52 -4.28 -3.26
CA LEU A 3 2.89 -5.33 -2.33
C LEU A 3 1.83 -5.33 -1.23
N ARG A 4 0.90 -6.27 -1.27
CA ARG A 4 0.12 -6.62 -0.08
C ARG A 4 1.09 -7.28 0.88
N VAL A 5 1.59 -6.48 1.80
CA VAL A 5 2.37 -6.98 2.91
C VAL A 5 1.44 -7.81 3.76
N PHE A 6 1.75 -9.09 3.86
CA PHE A 6 1.17 -9.95 4.88
C PHE A 6 1.69 -9.47 6.24
N SER A 7 0.86 -8.76 6.98
CA SER A 7 1.15 -8.46 8.37
C SER A 7 1.04 -9.73 9.17
N CYS A 8 2.15 -10.14 9.75
CA CYS A 8 2.19 -11.16 10.79
C CYS A 8 1.41 -10.63 12.02
N PRO A 9 0.41 -11.35 12.56
CA PRO A 9 -0.35 -10.90 13.72
C PRO A 9 0.41 -11.26 15.00
N GLN A 10 1.44 -10.50 15.36
CA GLN A 10 2.16 -10.70 16.64
C GLN A 10 2.32 -9.43 17.50
N HIS A 11 1.54 -8.38 17.32
CA HIS A 11 1.58 -7.22 18.22
C HIS A 11 0.19 -6.72 18.65
N THR A 12 -0.62 -7.60 19.22
CA THR A 12 -1.87 -7.18 19.87
C THR A 12 -1.98 -7.77 21.29
N PHE A 13 -0.90 -7.75 22.07
CA PHE A 13 -0.98 -8.10 23.51
C PHE A 13 0.10 -7.38 24.32
N GLN A 14 0.04 -6.05 24.38
CA GLN A 14 0.72 -5.31 25.45
C GLN A 14 0.27 -3.84 25.50
N ARG A 15 -1.01 -3.56 25.73
CA ARG A 15 -1.46 -2.29 26.30
C ARG A 15 -2.79 -2.48 27.04
N LEU A 16 -2.73 -3.15 28.15
CA LEU A 16 -3.73 -3.00 29.23
C LEU A 16 -3.06 -3.52 30.53
N PHE A 17 -2.72 -2.63 31.37
CA PHE A 17 -2.43 -2.72 32.80
C PHE A 17 -1.24 -1.84 33.17
N LEU A 18 -1.54 -0.59 33.45
CA LEU A 18 -0.84 0.21 34.46
C LEU A 18 -1.62 1.51 34.69
N ARG A 19 -2.60 1.45 35.56
CA ARG A 19 -3.05 2.56 36.39
C ARG A 19 -3.78 1.97 37.62
N SER A 20 -3.15 1.93 38.76
CA SER A 20 -3.72 2.42 40.02
C SER A 20 -2.77 2.15 41.16
N THR A 21 -2.19 3.17 41.66
CA THR A 21 -1.91 3.63 43.03
C THR A 21 -1.89 2.61 44.19
N SER A 22 -0.71 2.55 44.78
CA SER A 22 -0.38 2.60 46.22
C SER A 22 -1.47 2.26 47.26
N VAL A 23 -1.25 1.22 48.04
CA VAL A 23 -1.38 1.25 49.53
C VAL A 23 -0.41 0.23 50.12
N ARG A 24 0.41 0.71 51.04
CA ARG A 24 1.24 -0.07 51.99
C ARG A 24 0.33 -0.63 53.07
N ILE A 25 0.69 -1.77 53.70
CA ILE A 25 0.89 -1.96 55.15
C ILE A 25 1.13 -3.44 55.46
N LEU A 26 2.13 -3.63 56.23
CA LEU A 26 2.73 -4.66 57.06
C LEU A 26 1.82 -5.69 57.75
N ALA A 27 2.53 -6.74 58.16
CA ALA A 27 2.31 -7.71 59.25
C ALA A 27 1.63 -9.01 58.78
N GLY A 28 2.09 -10.16 59.08
CA GLY A 28 2.95 -10.74 60.09
C GLY A 28 2.82 -12.25 60.03
N LEU A 29 3.91 -12.84 60.30
CA LEU A 29 4.30 -14.19 60.75
C LEU A 29 3.22 -15.20 61.14
N ALA A 30 3.48 -16.43 60.69
CA ALA A 30 3.30 -17.72 61.39
C ALA A 30 1.90 -18.33 61.47
N CYS A 31 1.72 -19.47 60.84
CA CYS A 31 1.49 -20.73 61.54
C CYS A 31 1.61 -21.93 60.63
N LEU A 32 2.42 -22.84 61.04
CA LEU A 32 2.65 -24.19 60.54
C LEU A 32 1.49 -25.13 60.91
N VAL A 33 1.34 -26.19 60.05
CA VAL A 33 0.90 -27.55 60.36
C VAL A 33 -0.60 -27.85 60.38
N ALA A 34 -0.99 -28.67 59.52
CA ALA A 34 -1.58 -30.01 59.58
C ALA A 34 -2.46 -30.30 58.38
N LEU A 35 -2.00 -31.20 57.52
CA LEU A 35 -2.48 -32.55 57.29
C LEU A 35 -4.02 -32.72 57.21
N VAL A 36 -4.49 -33.16 56.08
CA VAL A 36 -5.06 -34.46 55.83
C VAL A 36 -5.72 -34.52 54.44
N SER A 37 -5.44 -35.58 53.75
CA SER A 37 -5.97 -36.09 52.52
C SER A 37 -7.44 -35.82 52.27
N CYS A 38 -7.73 -35.39 51.07
CA CYS A 38 -8.92 -35.81 50.33
C CYS A 38 -8.51 -35.94 48.85
N GLU A 39 -8.29 -37.16 48.44
CA GLU A 39 -8.30 -37.53 47.02
C GLU A 39 -9.71 -37.27 46.51
N SER A 40 -9.82 -36.32 45.63
CA SER A 40 -10.95 -36.21 44.69
C SER A 40 -10.35 -36.22 43.28
N GLU A 41 -10.70 -37.23 42.54
CA GLU A 41 -10.50 -37.33 41.09
C GLU A 41 -10.99 -36.05 40.45
N ILE A 42 -10.07 -35.15 40.14
CA ILE A 42 -10.30 -34.06 39.20
C ILE A 42 -9.67 -34.47 37.90
N ASP A 43 -10.59 -34.83 37.03
CA ASP A 43 -10.59 -34.88 35.58
C ASP A 43 -9.25 -34.49 34.89
N GLN A 44 -8.53 -35.52 34.43
CA GLN A 44 -7.34 -35.42 33.56
C GLN A 44 -7.71 -35.10 32.11
N THR A 45 -8.44 -34.02 31.87
CA THR A 45 -8.80 -33.65 30.47
C THR A 45 -8.40 -32.25 30.04
N VAL A 46 -7.58 -31.53 30.80
CA VAL A 46 -7.06 -30.23 30.34
C VAL A 46 -5.55 -30.13 30.57
N ASN A 47 -4.78 -30.96 29.91
CA ASN A 47 -3.39 -30.68 29.63
C ASN A 47 -2.91 -31.40 28.36
N LYS A 48 -3.61 -31.18 27.27
CA LYS A 48 -2.98 -31.34 25.98
C LYS A 48 -2.13 -30.09 25.75
N SER A 49 -0.99 -30.03 26.41
CA SER A 49 0.12 -29.21 25.94
C SER A 49 0.28 -29.59 24.48
N ALA A 50 -0.12 -28.69 23.58
CA ALA A 50 0.24 -28.82 22.19
C ALA A 50 1.77 -28.90 22.18
N SER A 51 2.30 -30.09 22.09
CA SER A 51 3.72 -30.32 21.89
C SER A 51 4.02 -29.64 20.56
N LEU A 52 4.64 -28.45 20.62
CA LEU A 52 5.19 -27.80 19.45
C LEU A 52 6.13 -28.81 18.83
N SER A 53 5.75 -29.37 17.71
CA SER A 53 6.62 -30.23 16.93
C SER A 53 7.93 -29.47 16.70
N PRO A 54 9.11 -30.12 16.86
CA PRO A 54 10.37 -29.45 16.63
C PRO A 54 10.37 -28.82 15.22
N VAL A 55 10.71 -27.54 15.16
CA VAL A 55 10.76 -26.79 13.90
C VAL A 55 11.80 -27.46 13.01
N SER A 56 11.42 -27.88 11.80
CA SER A 56 12.34 -28.53 10.86
C SER A 56 13.41 -27.55 10.36
N THR A 57 14.54 -28.09 9.89
CA THR A 57 15.62 -27.29 9.30
C THR A 57 15.13 -26.47 8.10
N GLU A 58 14.25 -27.04 7.29
CA GLU A 58 13.67 -26.36 6.11
C GLU A 58 12.72 -25.24 6.52
N GLN A 59 11.93 -25.42 7.55
CA GLN A 59 11.09 -24.34 8.09
C GLN A 59 11.93 -23.19 8.62
N GLN A 60 13.02 -23.47 9.37
CA GLN A 60 13.94 -22.45 9.84
C GLN A 60 14.62 -21.71 8.67
N ARG A 61 15.02 -22.43 7.63
CA ARG A 61 15.63 -21.88 6.43
C ARG A 61 14.66 -20.93 5.70
N LEU A 62 13.38 -21.30 5.59
CA LEU A 62 12.32 -20.45 5.01
C LEU A 62 12.07 -19.21 5.85
N GLU A 63 12.00 -19.34 7.17
CA GLU A 63 11.77 -18.21 8.09
C GLU A 63 12.92 -17.19 8.07
N GLN A 64 14.17 -17.68 8.04
CA GLN A 64 15.34 -16.82 7.88
C GLN A 64 15.34 -16.09 6.53
N PHE A 65 14.96 -16.78 5.47
CA PHE A 65 14.82 -16.18 4.16
C PHE A 65 13.75 -15.08 4.16
N PHE A 66 12.55 -15.31 4.71
CA PHE A 66 11.51 -14.29 4.81
C PHE A 66 11.96 -13.10 5.66
N ALA A 67 12.66 -13.33 6.76
CA ALA A 67 13.17 -12.25 7.59
C ALA A 67 14.24 -11.41 6.88
N ALA A 68 15.09 -12.03 6.06
CA ALA A 68 16.11 -11.33 5.27
C ALA A 68 15.48 -10.52 4.14
N THR A 69 14.58 -11.13 3.37
CA THR A 69 13.89 -10.46 2.25
C THR A 69 13.01 -9.32 2.73
N TRP A 70 12.34 -9.47 3.87
CA TRP A 70 11.57 -8.39 4.50
C TRP A 70 12.42 -7.15 4.81
N ARG A 71 13.61 -7.33 5.40
CA ARG A 71 14.52 -6.21 5.67
C ARG A 71 15.01 -5.54 4.39
N GLU A 72 15.35 -6.35 3.38
CA GLU A 72 15.75 -5.83 2.06
C GLU A 72 14.61 -5.03 1.43
N ASP A 73 13.37 -5.52 1.48
CA ASP A 73 12.21 -4.85 0.90
C ASP A 73 11.89 -3.51 1.58
N LEU A 74 12.07 -3.40 2.91
CA LEU A 74 11.92 -2.14 3.63
C LEU A 74 12.96 -1.10 3.16
N ILE A 75 14.21 -1.51 2.97
CA ILE A 75 15.28 -0.65 2.48
C ILE A 75 15.01 -0.20 1.03
N ARG A 76 14.54 -1.13 0.19
CA ARG A 76 14.28 -0.88 -1.23
C ARG A 76 13.00 -0.08 -1.46
N SER A 77 12.08 -0.06 -0.50
CA SER A 77 10.80 0.65 -0.60
C SER A 77 10.51 1.55 0.61
N PRO A 78 11.23 2.66 0.78
CA PRO A 78 11.07 3.61 1.88
C PRO A 78 9.64 4.13 2.07
N ALA A 79 8.90 4.34 0.98
CA ALA A 79 7.50 4.72 1.05
C ALA A 79 6.64 3.62 1.68
N SER A 80 6.83 2.35 1.27
CA SER A 80 6.13 1.22 1.86
C SER A 80 6.49 1.03 3.33
N ALA A 81 7.77 1.21 3.69
CA ALA A 81 8.22 1.20 5.08
C ALA A 81 7.45 2.24 5.92
N SER A 82 7.28 3.46 5.40
CA SER A 82 6.49 4.50 6.08
C SER A 82 5.02 4.10 6.27
N TYR A 83 4.37 3.49 5.26
CA TYR A 83 2.99 2.96 5.38
C TYR A 83 2.85 1.86 6.44
N LEU A 84 3.93 1.13 6.72
CA LEU A 84 3.99 0.10 7.75
C LEU A 84 4.37 0.65 9.14
N GLY A 85 4.58 1.97 9.25
CA GLY A 85 4.99 2.62 10.50
C GLY A 85 6.47 2.45 10.83
N VAL A 86 7.30 1.98 9.87
CA VAL A 86 8.76 1.92 10.03
C VAL A 86 9.35 3.26 9.64
N THR A 87 9.96 3.94 10.62
CA THR A 87 10.43 5.33 10.48
C THR A 87 11.88 5.47 10.03
N ASP A 88 12.66 4.39 10.03
CA ASP A 88 14.10 4.39 9.72
C ASP A 88 14.45 4.93 8.33
N TYR A 89 13.48 4.95 7.41
CA TYR A 89 13.68 5.35 6.01
C TYR A 89 12.78 6.50 5.59
N GLN A 90 12.18 7.22 6.52
CA GLN A 90 11.21 8.27 6.17
C GLN A 90 11.85 9.58 5.66
N ASP A 91 13.18 9.64 5.60
CA ASP A 91 13.96 10.67 4.91
C ASP A 91 14.08 10.45 3.39
N LYS A 92 13.64 9.27 2.87
CA LYS A 92 13.88 8.80 1.51
C LYS A 92 12.60 8.59 0.70
N TRP A 93 12.75 8.65 -0.62
CA TRP A 93 11.77 8.18 -1.61
C TRP A 93 12.20 6.84 -2.17
N ASN A 94 11.25 6.13 -2.79
CA ASN A 94 11.57 4.92 -3.54
C ASN A 94 12.44 5.26 -4.76
N ASN A 95 13.40 4.40 -5.08
CA ASN A 95 14.04 4.45 -6.38
C ASN A 95 13.08 3.86 -7.44
N VAL A 96 12.85 4.60 -8.53
CA VAL A 96 11.94 4.21 -9.62
C VAL A 96 12.65 4.14 -10.98
N SER A 97 14.00 4.27 -11.00
CA SER A 97 14.81 4.21 -12.21
C SER A 97 14.67 2.87 -12.93
N GLU A 98 14.96 2.85 -14.22
CA GLU A 98 14.95 1.63 -15.04
C GLU A 98 15.92 0.58 -14.50
N THR A 99 17.12 1.00 -14.11
CA THR A 99 18.12 0.11 -13.51
C THR A 99 17.59 -0.57 -12.28
N PHE A 100 16.94 0.17 -11.38
CA PHE A 100 16.36 -0.38 -10.15
C PHE A 100 15.22 -1.38 -10.43
N GLN A 101 14.42 -1.13 -11.48
CA GLN A 101 13.36 -2.07 -11.89
C GLN A 101 13.95 -3.37 -12.44
N LEU A 102 15.01 -3.30 -13.24
CA LEU A 102 15.71 -4.47 -13.74
C LEU A 102 16.37 -5.28 -12.62
N GLU A 103 17.02 -4.61 -11.67
CA GLU A 103 17.56 -5.25 -10.47
C GLU A 103 16.45 -5.95 -9.66
N SER A 104 15.28 -5.33 -9.53
CA SER A 104 14.14 -5.92 -8.81
C SER A 104 13.63 -7.19 -9.47
N ILE A 105 13.64 -7.27 -10.80
CA ILE A 105 13.33 -8.49 -11.55
C ILE A 105 14.38 -9.57 -11.30
N ASP A 106 15.66 -9.23 -11.27
CA ASP A 106 16.74 -10.19 -11.00
C ASP A 106 16.69 -10.71 -9.56
N ILE A 107 16.36 -9.84 -8.60
CA ILE A 107 16.12 -10.24 -7.21
C ILE A 107 14.93 -11.20 -7.14
N ALA A 108 13.81 -10.91 -7.82
CA ALA A 108 12.66 -11.80 -7.85
C ALA A 108 13.03 -13.20 -8.41
N ARG A 109 13.85 -13.26 -9.47
CA ARG A 109 14.34 -14.50 -10.05
C ARG A 109 15.20 -15.29 -9.07
N LYS A 110 16.15 -14.64 -8.40
CA LYS A 110 17.01 -15.26 -7.39
C LYS A 110 16.20 -15.79 -6.20
N ARG A 111 15.20 -15.02 -5.76
CA ARG A 111 14.30 -15.41 -4.67
C ARG A 111 13.43 -16.61 -5.06
N LEU A 112 12.94 -16.65 -6.30
CA LEU A 112 12.18 -17.79 -6.80
C LEU A 112 13.06 -19.07 -6.83
N THR A 113 14.26 -18.97 -7.38
CA THR A 113 15.22 -20.11 -7.38
C THR A 113 15.52 -20.59 -5.95
N PHE A 114 15.68 -19.68 -4.99
CA PHE A 114 15.92 -20.07 -3.60
C PHE A 114 14.71 -20.81 -3.01
N ILE A 115 13.50 -20.25 -3.17
CA ILE A 115 12.31 -20.81 -2.54
C ILE A 115 11.92 -22.16 -3.16
N GLU A 116 12.15 -22.37 -4.45
CA GLU A 116 11.95 -23.66 -5.14
C GLU A 116 12.88 -24.76 -4.60
N GLY A 117 14.00 -24.41 -4.00
CA GLY A 117 14.91 -25.34 -3.32
C GLY A 117 14.50 -25.72 -1.90
N ILE A 118 13.34 -25.30 -1.40
CA ILE A 118 12.81 -25.68 -0.09
C ILE A 118 12.05 -27.01 -0.17
N ASP A 119 12.37 -27.95 0.71
CA ASP A 119 11.60 -29.20 0.85
C ASP A 119 10.28 -28.92 1.57
N THR A 120 9.22 -28.78 0.79
CA THR A 120 7.88 -28.43 1.29
C THR A 120 7.24 -29.52 2.15
N THR A 121 7.72 -30.77 2.08
CA THR A 121 7.20 -31.88 2.89
C THR A 121 7.53 -31.73 4.38
N GLN A 122 8.53 -30.89 4.69
CA GLN A 122 8.98 -30.61 6.04
C GLN A 122 8.35 -29.34 6.64
N LEU A 123 7.47 -28.65 5.89
CA LEU A 123 6.81 -27.42 6.34
C LEU A 123 5.53 -27.73 7.10
N SER A 124 5.25 -26.92 8.13
CA SER A 124 3.88 -26.89 8.72
C SER A 124 2.87 -26.36 7.70
N GLN A 125 1.60 -26.68 7.89
CA GLN A 125 0.53 -26.22 6.99
C GLN A 125 0.51 -24.68 6.82
N GLU A 126 0.74 -23.94 7.89
CA GLU A 126 0.82 -22.48 7.86
C GLU A 126 2.02 -21.99 7.02
N ARG A 127 3.17 -22.61 7.18
CA ARG A 127 4.38 -22.26 6.43
C ARG A 127 4.31 -22.69 4.98
N LEU A 128 3.65 -23.80 4.70
CA LEU A 128 3.37 -24.22 3.34
C LEU A 128 2.49 -23.21 2.60
N LEU A 129 1.46 -22.68 3.26
CA LEU A 129 0.64 -21.60 2.68
C LEU A 129 1.48 -20.33 2.43
N SER A 130 2.30 -19.92 3.39
CA SER A 130 3.19 -18.75 3.23
C SER A 130 4.17 -18.95 2.06
N TYR A 131 4.75 -20.15 1.94
CA TYR A 131 5.60 -20.55 0.81
C TYR A 131 4.86 -20.43 -0.53
N GLN A 132 3.66 -21.01 -0.62
CA GLN A 132 2.86 -21.01 -1.85
C GLN A 132 2.48 -19.60 -2.30
N LEU A 133 2.07 -18.75 -1.37
CA LEU A 133 1.70 -17.35 -1.66
C LEU A 133 2.91 -16.52 -2.10
N TYR A 134 4.04 -16.68 -1.44
CA TYR A 134 5.26 -15.96 -1.81
C TYR A 134 5.79 -16.42 -3.17
N ARG A 135 5.80 -17.73 -3.43
CA ARG A 135 6.16 -18.29 -4.73
C ARG A 135 5.27 -17.73 -5.85
N LEU A 136 3.96 -17.78 -5.64
CA LEU A 136 2.98 -17.24 -6.60
C LEU A 136 3.21 -15.75 -6.89
N ASP A 137 3.54 -14.94 -5.87
CA ASP A 137 3.83 -13.52 -6.05
C ASP A 137 5.09 -13.29 -6.89
N LEU A 138 6.14 -14.08 -6.66
CA LEU A 138 7.36 -14.05 -7.48
C LEU A 138 7.10 -14.48 -8.93
N GLU A 139 6.36 -15.56 -9.15
CA GLU A 139 5.98 -16.06 -10.48
C GLU A 139 5.18 -14.98 -11.24
N ARG A 140 4.21 -14.32 -10.60
CA ARG A 140 3.42 -13.21 -11.17
C ARG A 140 4.28 -12.00 -11.46
N THR A 141 5.21 -11.66 -10.60
CA THR A 141 6.17 -10.57 -10.81
C THR A 141 7.00 -10.83 -12.06
N LEU A 142 7.52 -12.02 -12.23
CA LEU A 142 8.32 -12.41 -13.39
C LEU A 142 7.48 -12.50 -14.67
N ALA A 143 6.28 -13.06 -14.60
CA ALA A 143 5.34 -13.09 -15.74
C ALA A 143 4.90 -11.68 -16.18
N GLY A 144 4.84 -10.74 -15.25
CA GLY A 144 4.55 -9.33 -15.51
C GLY A 144 5.74 -8.51 -16.02
N ALA A 145 6.97 -9.01 -15.88
CA ALA A 145 8.18 -8.26 -16.21
C ALA A 145 8.25 -7.77 -17.68
N PRO A 146 7.81 -8.54 -18.71
CA PRO A 146 7.75 -8.06 -20.09
C PRO A 146 6.81 -6.84 -20.25
N TYR A 147 5.78 -6.75 -19.42
CA TYR A 147 4.73 -5.74 -19.46
C TYR A 147 4.94 -4.57 -18.49
N ARG A 148 6.13 -4.43 -17.88
CA ARG A 148 6.40 -3.41 -16.85
C ARG A 148 6.17 -1.96 -17.32
N HIS A 149 6.29 -1.71 -18.63
CA HIS A 149 6.07 -0.39 -19.22
C HIS A 149 4.63 -0.16 -19.72
N HIS A 150 3.76 -1.17 -19.74
CA HIS A 150 2.38 -1.06 -20.25
C HIS A 150 1.43 -0.32 -19.29
N GLN A 151 1.85 -0.04 -18.07
CA GLN A 151 1.07 0.76 -17.14
C GLN A 151 1.57 2.21 -17.14
N TYR A 152 0.64 3.16 -17.08
CA TYR A 152 1.01 4.55 -16.90
C TYR A 152 1.70 4.79 -15.56
N VAL A 153 2.78 5.56 -15.57
CA VAL A 153 3.45 6.05 -14.36
C VAL A 153 2.55 7.02 -13.60
N ILE A 154 1.77 7.79 -14.38
CA ILE A 154 0.91 8.86 -13.91
C ILE A 154 -0.39 8.83 -14.68
N HIS A 155 -1.51 9.03 -13.98
CA HIS A 155 -2.84 9.15 -14.60
C HIS A 155 -3.74 10.03 -13.71
N GLN A 156 -4.94 10.39 -14.18
CA GLN A 156 -5.82 11.37 -13.53
C GLN A 156 -6.27 11.01 -12.09
N TYR A 157 -6.22 9.73 -11.69
CA TYR A 157 -6.61 9.33 -10.34
C TYR A 157 -5.44 9.22 -9.37
N ARG A 158 -4.27 8.83 -9.85
CA ARG A 158 -3.08 8.62 -9.02
C ARG A 158 -1.80 8.70 -9.82
N GLY A 159 -0.73 8.89 -9.12
CA GLY A 159 0.64 8.91 -9.63
C GLY A 159 1.53 9.69 -8.68
N PRO A 160 2.81 9.80 -8.96
CA PRO A 160 3.76 10.54 -8.13
C PRO A 160 3.31 11.96 -7.78
N HIS A 161 2.62 12.65 -8.68
CA HIS A 161 2.13 14.03 -8.48
C HIS A 161 1.18 14.19 -7.30
N THR A 162 0.42 13.15 -6.95
CA THR A 162 -0.53 13.17 -5.81
C THR A 162 -0.09 12.29 -4.66
N SER A 163 0.59 11.17 -4.94
CA SER A 163 1.02 10.23 -3.90
C SER A 163 2.11 10.79 -2.99
N VAL A 164 2.95 11.70 -3.50
CA VAL A 164 3.91 12.46 -2.69
C VAL A 164 3.20 13.24 -1.59
N VAL A 165 2.17 14.02 -1.95
CA VAL A 165 1.38 14.81 -1.01
C VAL A 165 0.65 13.90 -0.02
N SER A 166 0.01 12.84 -0.52
CA SER A 166 -0.71 11.88 0.32
C SER A 166 0.20 11.21 1.35
N LEU A 167 1.41 10.81 0.96
CA LEU A 167 2.38 10.20 1.88
C LEU A 167 2.83 11.20 2.94
N LEU A 168 3.16 12.43 2.54
CA LEU A 168 3.61 13.47 3.47
C LEU A 168 2.52 13.78 4.50
N ILE A 169 1.28 13.97 4.07
CA ILE A 169 0.18 14.41 4.94
C ILE A 169 -0.35 13.26 5.80
N ASN A 170 -0.59 12.09 5.22
CA ASN A 170 -1.35 11.03 5.89
C ASN A 170 -0.46 9.96 6.55
N VAL A 171 0.82 9.86 6.16
CA VAL A 171 1.68 8.73 6.53
C VAL A 171 2.93 9.18 7.28
N HIS A 172 3.58 10.26 6.82
CA HIS A 172 4.78 10.76 7.47
C HIS A 172 4.43 11.44 8.79
N THR A 173 4.65 10.74 9.89
CA THR A 173 4.41 11.28 11.24
C THR A 173 5.60 12.13 11.69
N ILE A 174 5.32 13.20 12.44
CA ILE A 174 6.35 14.03 13.09
C ILE A 174 6.08 14.00 14.60
N ASN A 175 6.85 13.17 15.31
CA ASN A 175 6.76 12.98 16.76
C ASN A 175 8.01 13.50 17.48
N SER A 176 9.04 13.90 16.73
CA SER A 176 10.33 14.39 17.23
C SER A 176 10.94 15.41 16.27
N GLU A 177 11.98 16.10 16.72
CA GLU A 177 12.82 16.95 15.86
C GLU A 177 13.44 16.14 14.71
N ALA A 178 13.87 14.90 14.97
CA ALA A 178 14.45 14.01 13.96
C ALA A 178 13.43 13.68 12.86
N ASP A 179 12.18 13.46 13.19
CA ASP A 179 11.13 13.21 12.19
C ASP A 179 10.84 14.45 11.34
N ALA A 180 10.89 15.64 11.96
CA ALA A 180 10.74 16.90 11.22
C ALA A 180 11.91 17.14 10.25
N LEU A 181 13.14 16.80 10.66
CA LEU A 181 14.31 16.83 9.78
C LEU A 181 14.19 15.81 8.64
N ALA A 182 13.70 14.59 8.92
CA ALA A 182 13.45 13.58 7.90
C ALA A 182 12.36 14.03 6.90
N TYR A 183 11.32 14.74 7.36
CA TYR A 183 10.33 15.34 6.47
C TYR A 183 10.96 16.35 5.53
N VAL A 184 11.80 17.27 6.05
CA VAL A 184 12.54 18.27 5.26
C VAL A 184 13.51 17.59 4.28
N ALA A 185 14.21 16.55 4.72
CA ALA A 185 15.09 15.77 3.84
C ALA A 185 14.32 15.15 2.68
N ARG A 186 13.11 14.61 2.94
CA ARG A 186 12.23 14.06 1.91
C ARG A 186 11.78 15.12 0.91
N LEU A 187 11.46 16.35 1.37
CA LEU A 187 11.18 17.48 0.47
C LEU A 187 12.37 17.81 -0.42
N ASN A 188 13.57 17.92 0.16
CA ASN A 188 14.80 18.23 -0.58
C ASN A 188 15.18 17.13 -1.60
N ASN A 189 14.82 15.87 -1.35
CA ASN A 189 15.09 14.74 -2.26
C ASN A 189 14.03 14.52 -3.33
N LEU A 190 12.96 15.32 -3.37
CA LEU A 190 11.90 15.20 -4.35
C LEU A 190 12.37 15.37 -5.81
N PRO A 191 13.29 16.29 -6.14
CA PRO A 191 13.82 16.39 -7.50
C PRO A 191 14.39 15.08 -8.02
N ASN A 192 15.24 14.39 -7.27
CA ASN A 192 15.82 13.11 -7.66
C ASN A 192 14.76 12.01 -7.88
N TYR A 193 13.72 12.00 -7.05
CA TYR A 193 12.61 11.07 -7.23
C TYR A 193 11.85 11.36 -8.53
N PHE A 194 11.57 12.63 -8.81
CA PHE A 194 10.86 13.01 -10.03
C PHE A 194 11.72 12.88 -11.29
N GLU A 195 13.03 12.98 -11.22
CA GLU A 195 13.92 12.62 -12.34
C GLU A 195 13.70 11.17 -12.75
N GLY A 196 13.68 10.23 -11.82
CA GLY A 196 13.38 8.83 -12.11
C GLY A 196 11.94 8.62 -12.64
N VAL A 197 10.97 9.39 -12.15
CA VAL A 197 9.59 9.37 -12.67
C VAL A 197 9.55 9.85 -14.13
N ILE A 198 10.26 10.94 -14.44
CA ILE A 198 10.35 11.51 -15.80
C ILE A 198 11.06 10.54 -16.73
N GLU A 199 12.16 9.91 -16.30
CA GLU A 199 12.82 8.83 -17.05
C GLU A 199 11.81 7.73 -17.42
N GLN A 200 11.01 7.29 -16.47
CA GLN A 200 9.99 6.26 -16.70
C GLN A 200 8.86 6.71 -17.62
N ILE A 201 8.52 7.98 -17.66
CA ILE A 201 7.57 8.55 -18.62
C ILE A 201 8.20 8.54 -20.03
N GLN A 202 9.46 8.93 -20.16
CA GLN A 202 10.18 8.98 -21.44
C GLN A 202 10.36 7.58 -22.03
N ILE A 203 10.82 6.59 -21.25
CA ILE A 203 10.96 5.20 -21.69
C ILE A 203 9.64 4.65 -22.25
N ARG A 204 8.51 4.99 -21.61
CA ARG A 204 7.19 4.56 -22.09
C ARG A 204 6.82 5.23 -23.43
N ALA A 205 7.12 6.50 -23.58
CA ALA A 205 6.90 7.20 -24.84
C ALA A 205 7.72 6.59 -25.98
N GLU A 206 9.00 6.31 -25.76
CA GLU A 206 9.88 5.63 -26.73
C GLU A 206 9.32 4.26 -27.16
N LYS A 207 8.54 3.62 -26.28
CA LYS A 207 7.86 2.35 -26.53
C LYS A 207 6.42 2.51 -27.07
N GLY A 208 5.99 3.72 -27.38
CA GLY A 208 4.64 3.99 -27.90
C GLY A 208 3.53 3.98 -26.83
N MET A 209 3.88 4.03 -25.54
CA MET A 209 2.93 4.03 -24.43
C MET A 209 2.54 5.46 -24.04
N PHE A 210 1.81 6.15 -24.90
CA PHE A 210 1.40 7.54 -24.69
C PHE A 210 0.16 7.63 -23.78
N LEU A 211 0.04 8.75 -23.07
CA LEU A 211 -1.15 9.09 -22.31
C LEU A 211 -2.36 9.28 -23.24
N VAL A 212 -3.55 9.16 -22.68
CA VAL A 212 -4.78 9.55 -23.36
C VAL A 212 -4.99 11.05 -23.19
N ASP A 213 -5.42 11.73 -24.27
CA ASP A 213 -5.51 13.18 -24.36
C ASP A 213 -6.35 13.83 -23.25
N TRP A 214 -7.51 13.28 -22.94
CA TRP A 214 -8.40 13.80 -21.90
C TRP A 214 -7.84 13.66 -20.45
N MET A 215 -6.84 12.79 -20.23
CA MET A 215 -6.18 12.65 -18.91
C MET A 215 -5.22 13.79 -18.63
N VAL A 216 -4.53 14.28 -19.67
CA VAL A 216 -3.42 15.22 -19.53
C VAL A 216 -3.79 16.51 -18.79
N PRO A 217 -4.86 17.24 -19.13
CA PRO A 217 -5.22 18.46 -18.42
C PRO A 217 -5.50 18.20 -16.93
N LYS A 218 -6.13 17.08 -16.60
CA LYS A 218 -6.44 16.72 -15.21
C LYS A 218 -5.18 16.40 -14.38
N ILE A 219 -4.19 15.77 -15.01
CA ILE A 219 -2.90 15.49 -14.37
C ILE A 219 -2.14 16.79 -14.11
N ILE A 220 -2.10 17.69 -15.12
CA ILE A 220 -1.43 18.99 -15.01
C ILE A 220 -2.10 19.85 -13.94
N GLU A 221 -3.43 19.90 -13.91
CA GLU A 221 -4.19 20.62 -12.87
C GLU A 221 -3.85 20.10 -11.47
N ALA A 222 -3.95 18.79 -11.26
CA ALA A 222 -3.63 18.18 -9.97
C ALA A 222 -2.18 18.44 -9.53
N ALA A 223 -1.22 18.36 -10.45
CA ALA A 223 0.19 18.66 -10.18
C ALA A 223 0.41 20.16 -9.88
N SER A 224 -0.25 21.06 -10.60
CA SER A 224 -0.13 22.50 -10.41
C SER A 224 -0.68 22.95 -9.05
N ASN A 225 -1.80 22.37 -8.63
CA ASN A 225 -2.44 22.69 -7.35
C ASN A 225 -1.55 22.39 -6.13
N VAL A 226 -0.58 21.49 -6.25
CA VAL A 226 0.37 21.20 -5.15
C VAL A 226 1.27 22.39 -4.84
N THR A 227 1.58 23.19 -5.84
CA THR A 227 2.47 24.35 -5.73
C THR A 227 1.71 25.68 -5.75
N THR A 228 0.49 25.70 -5.21
CA THR A 228 -0.31 26.91 -4.96
C THR A 228 -0.41 27.18 -3.46
N GLY A 229 -0.60 28.47 -3.09
CA GLY A 229 -0.61 28.92 -1.71
C GLY A 229 0.78 29.19 -1.15
N GLU A 230 0.85 29.74 0.07
CA GLU A 230 2.12 29.97 0.75
C GLU A 230 2.88 28.66 1.02
N PRO A 231 4.18 28.62 0.81
CA PRO A 231 5.08 29.72 0.47
C PRO A 231 5.27 29.96 -1.04
N PHE A 232 4.57 29.27 -1.92
CA PHE A 232 4.75 29.32 -3.37
C PHE A 232 4.22 30.61 -4.03
N ASP A 233 3.20 31.21 -3.42
CA ASP A 233 2.61 32.48 -3.88
C ASP A 233 2.21 33.37 -2.68
N ASN A 234 1.68 34.56 -2.99
CA ASN A 234 1.26 35.55 -1.98
C ASN A 234 -0.27 35.57 -1.81
N SER A 235 -0.94 34.43 -1.97
CA SER A 235 -2.41 34.35 -1.88
C SER A 235 -2.97 34.53 -0.46
N GLY A 236 -2.12 34.44 0.57
CA GLY A 236 -2.53 34.44 1.97
C GLY A 236 -3.16 33.12 2.43
N VAL A 237 -3.17 32.10 1.57
CA VAL A 237 -3.66 30.74 1.88
C VAL A 237 -2.46 29.80 1.90
N SER A 238 -2.31 29.01 2.96
CA SER A 238 -1.23 28.05 3.06
C SER A 238 -1.41 26.91 2.04
N SER A 239 -0.32 26.50 1.37
CA SER A 239 -0.31 25.26 0.60
C SER A 239 -0.53 24.06 1.51
N VAL A 240 -1.05 22.97 0.95
CA VAL A 240 -1.41 21.76 1.72
C VAL A 240 -0.22 21.17 2.47
N ILE A 241 0.98 21.14 1.86
CA ILE A 241 2.19 20.60 2.48
C ILE A 241 2.69 21.56 3.58
N TRP A 242 2.68 22.86 3.34
CA TRP A 242 3.11 23.87 4.32
C TRP A 242 2.20 23.88 5.54
N HIS A 243 0.90 23.82 5.33
CA HIS A 243 -0.09 23.71 6.41
C HIS A 243 0.13 22.45 7.25
N ASP A 244 0.27 21.29 6.61
CA ASP A 244 0.48 20.01 7.29
C ASP A 244 1.75 20.01 8.13
N PHE A 245 2.89 20.44 7.55
CA PHE A 245 4.14 20.52 8.27
C PHE A 245 4.06 21.37 9.53
N ASN A 246 3.49 22.58 9.41
CA ASN A 246 3.31 23.46 10.55
C ASN A 246 2.37 22.87 11.61
N ALA A 247 1.24 22.30 11.20
CA ALA A 247 0.29 21.69 12.12
C ALA A 247 0.86 20.47 12.87
N LYS A 248 1.77 19.73 12.26
CA LYS A 248 2.51 18.64 12.91
C LYS A 248 3.58 19.16 13.85
N LEU A 249 4.33 20.19 13.43
CA LEU A 249 5.39 20.79 14.23
C LEU A 249 4.86 21.49 15.48
N ASP A 250 3.69 22.14 15.40
CA ASP A 250 3.04 22.84 16.53
C ASP A 250 2.64 21.90 17.68
N LYS A 251 2.55 20.60 17.42
CA LYS A 251 2.25 19.59 18.45
C LYS A 251 3.47 19.17 19.27
N LEU A 252 4.68 19.57 18.83
CA LEU A 252 5.92 19.17 19.50
C LEU A 252 6.34 20.20 20.55
N PRO A 253 6.83 19.78 21.71
CA PRO A 253 7.37 20.67 22.74
C PRO A 253 8.80 21.14 22.38
N LEU A 254 8.95 21.83 21.27
CA LEU A 254 10.24 22.33 20.78
C LEU A 254 10.53 23.73 21.33
N ALA A 255 11.82 24.03 21.50
CA ALA A 255 12.25 25.41 21.72
C ALA A 255 11.93 26.28 20.51
N SER A 256 11.56 27.55 20.75
CA SER A 256 11.07 28.45 19.70
C SER A 256 12.09 28.63 18.55
N ASP A 257 13.37 28.67 18.86
CA ASP A 257 14.46 28.80 17.85
C ASP A 257 14.61 27.53 17.01
N VAL A 258 14.41 26.35 17.59
CA VAL A 258 14.41 25.07 16.87
C VAL A 258 13.22 25.01 15.92
N ALA A 259 12.02 25.28 16.41
CA ALA A 259 10.82 25.31 15.59
C ALA A 259 10.91 26.31 14.44
N MET A 260 11.50 27.49 14.68
CA MET A 260 11.74 28.51 13.64
C MET A 260 12.71 28.03 12.57
N ARG A 261 13.83 27.39 12.94
CA ARG A 261 14.80 26.82 11.99
C ARG A 261 14.18 25.73 11.13
N LEU A 262 13.38 24.84 11.73
CA LEU A 262 12.70 23.75 10.99
C LEU A 262 11.69 24.32 10.00
N ARG A 263 10.89 25.32 10.38
CA ARG A 263 9.97 26.00 9.45
C ARG A 263 10.73 26.66 8.30
N GLN A 264 11.84 27.37 8.61
CA GLN A 264 12.65 27.97 7.55
C GLN A 264 13.18 26.91 6.59
N SER A 265 13.75 25.82 7.12
CA SER A 265 14.27 24.73 6.29
C SER A 265 13.17 24.08 5.41
N ALA A 266 11.97 23.88 5.95
CA ALA A 266 10.85 23.34 5.17
C ALA A 266 10.39 24.34 4.09
N ARG A 267 10.31 25.64 4.42
CA ARG A 267 9.99 26.70 3.45
C ARG A 267 11.01 26.73 2.30
N ASP A 268 12.28 26.67 2.62
CA ASP A 268 13.36 26.67 1.63
C ASP A 268 13.28 25.41 0.74
N ALA A 269 13.02 24.25 1.32
CA ALA A 269 12.85 23.01 0.57
C ALA A 269 11.62 23.07 -0.37
N LEU A 270 10.50 23.65 0.08
CA LEU A 270 9.33 23.84 -0.76
C LEU A 270 9.63 24.73 -1.97
N LEU A 271 10.31 25.86 -1.76
CA LEU A 271 10.62 26.82 -2.82
C LEU A 271 11.70 26.34 -3.78
N ASN A 272 12.78 25.73 -3.24
CA ASN A 272 13.98 25.45 -3.99
C ASN A 272 14.10 23.99 -4.49
N ALA A 273 13.32 23.06 -3.94
CA ALA A 273 13.28 21.67 -4.37
C ALA A 273 11.89 21.26 -4.91
N VAL A 274 10.83 21.41 -4.11
CA VAL A 274 9.49 20.92 -4.49
C VAL A 274 8.93 21.67 -5.70
N ALA A 275 8.94 23.00 -5.69
CA ALA A 275 8.39 23.79 -6.80
C ALA A 275 9.13 23.54 -8.12
N PRO A 276 10.47 23.50 -8.19
CA PRO A 276 11.19 23.12 -9.41
C PRO A 276 10.86 21.69 -9.86
N ALA A 277 10.81 20.72 -8.94
CA ALA A 277 10.50 19.33 -9.28
C ALA A 277 9.11 19.19 -9.94
N TYR A 278 8.08 19.82 -9.38
CA TYR A 278 6.75 19.84 -10.00
C TYR A 278 6.72 20.54 -11.35
N ARG A 279 7.47 21.65 -11.51
CA ARG A 279 7.57 22.30 -12.84
C ARG A 279 8.20 21.37 -13.88
N SER A 280 9.26 20.64 -13.53
CA SER A 280 9.91 19.68 -14.42
C SER A 280 8.98 18.53 -14.78
N LEU A 281 8.23 18.00 -13.81
CA LEU A 281 7.24 16.95 -14.04
C LEU A 281 6.12 17.43 -14.98
N ILE A 282 5.56 18.62 -14.74
CA ILE A 282 4.52 19.22 -15.59
C ILE A 282 5.03 19.43 -17.02
N LEU A 283 6.28 19.88 -17.18
CA LEU A 283 6.90 20.03 -18.51
C LEU A 283 6.99 18.68 -19.24
N ALA A 284 7.45 17.63 -18.56
CA ALA A 284 7.52 16.29 -19.12
C ALA A 284 6.13 15.77 -19.56
N ILE A 285 5.09 16.04 -18.76
CA ILE A 285 3.71 15.68 -19.10
C ILE A 285 3.20 16.46 -20.33
N ARG A 286 3.54 17.75 -20.44
CA ARG A 286 3.19 18.56 -21.61
C ARG A 286 3.83 18.06 -22.90
N VAL A 287 5.08 17.62 -22.83
CA VAL A 287 5.75 16.98 -23.97
C VAL A 287 5.02 15.69 -24.38
N GLN A 288 4.53 14.90 -23.41
CA GLN A 288 3.71 13.73 -23.70
C GLN A 288 2.34 14.10 -24.32
N ALA A 289 1.79 15.24 -23.96
CA ALA A 289 0.50 15.72 -24.47
C ALA A 289 0.51 15.91 -26.00
N GLU A 290 1.64 16.29 -26.59
CA GLU A 290 1.80 16.47 -28.05
C GLU A 290 1.62 15.16 -28.83
N GLN A 291 1.81 14.02 -28.16
CA GLN A 291 1.70 12.67 -28.72
C GLN A 291 0.55 11.86 -28.09
N ALA A 292 -0.25 12.51 -27.25
CA ALA A 292 -1.39 11.87 -26.59
C ALA A 292 -2.42 11.42 -27.64
N LEU A 293 -3.05 10.27 -27.36
CA LEU A 293 -3.97 9.63 -28.28
C LEU A 293 -5.41 9.77 -27.76
N SER A 294 -6.37 9.91 -28.68
CA SER A 294 -7.79 9.88 -28.34
C SER A 294 -8.32 8.47 -28.01
N ALA A 295 -7.65 7.43 -28.51
CA ALA A 295 -8.00 6.04 -28.23
C ALA A 295 -7.48 5.62 -26.84
N ASP A 296 -8.29 4.95 -26.04
CA ASP A 296 -8.04 4.65 -24.62
C ASP A 296 -7.90 3.16 -24.26
N GLY A 297 -8.10 2.25 -25.20
CA GLY A 297 -7.98 0.81 -24.95
C GLY A 297 -6.53 0.29 -24.97
N VAL A 298 -6.29 -0.79 -24.25
CA VAL A 298 -4.95 -1.43 -24.18
C VAL A 298 -4.53 -2.10 -25.50
N TRP A 299 -5.46 -2.36 -26.42
CA TRP A 299 -5.19 -2.92 -27.75
C TRP A 299 -4.25 -2.03 -28.61
N ARG A 300 -4.14 -0.75 -28.26
CA ARG A 300 -3.22 0.19 -28.95
C ARG A 300 -1.75 0.02 -28.55
N PHE A 301 -1.49 -0.70 -27.48
CA PHE A 301 -0.12 -0.96 -27.04
C PHE A 301 0.50 -2.13 -27.81
N PRO A 302 1.82 -2.10 -28.07
CA PRO A 302 2.52 -3.29 -28.51
C PRO A 302 2.25 -4.47 -27.59
N ASP A 303 1.84 -5.63 -28.14
CA ASP A 303 1.40 -6.79 -27.35
C ASP A 303 0.37 -6.47 -26.26
N GLY A 304 -0.59 -5.58 -26.59
CA GLY A 304 -1.64 -5.18 -25.65
C GLY A 304 -2.55 -6.33 -25.24
N GLU A 305 -2.77 -7.32 -26.13
CA GLU A 305 -3.53 -8.54 -25.80
C GLU A 305 -2.81 -9.39 -24.75
N GLY A 306 -1.50 -9.62 -24.90
CA GLY A 306 -0.70 -10.35 -23.93
C GLY A 306 -0.67 -9.64 -22.57
N PHE A 307 -0.52 -8.32 -22.59
CA PHE A 307 -0.64 -7.51 -21.39
C PHE A 307 -2.01 -7.66 -20.70
N TYR A 308 -3.09 -7.56 -21.45
CA TYR A 308 -4.46 -7.68 -20.92
C TYR A 308 -4.70 -9.07 -20.29
N ARG A 309 -4.28 -10.13 -20.97
CA ARG A 309 -4.34 -11.51 -20.46
C ARG A 309 -3.55 -11.67 -19.16
N ASN A 310 -2.32 -11.16 -19.10
CA ASN A 310 -1.52 -11.14 -17.88
C ASN A 310 -2.24 -10.40 -16.74
N ARG A 311 -2.88 -9.26 -17.03
CA ARG A 311 -3.63 -8.52 -15.99
C ARG A 311 -4.87 -9.26 -15.52
N LEU A 312 -5.61 -9.90 -16.42
CA LEU A 312 -6.77 -10.73 -16.04
C LEU A 312 -6.34 -11.84 -15.10
N SER A 313 -5.32 -12.62 -15.43
CA SER A 313 -4.80 -13.70 -14.58
C SER A 313 -4.39 -13.19 -13.19
N VAL A 314 -3.74 -12.03 -13.09
CA VAL A 314 -3.35 -11.44 -11.81
C VAL A 314 -4.57 -10.99 -10.98
N PHE A 315 -5.59 -10.38 -11.61
CA PHE A 315 -6.75 -9.84 -10.88
C PHE A 315 -7.78 -10.91 -10.51
N THR A 316 -8.03 -11.86 -11.39
CA THR A 316 -9.04 -12.92 -11.16
C THR A 316 -8.46 -14.11 -10.40
N THR A 317 -7.13 -14.24 -10.37
CA THR A 317 -6.43 -15.43 -9.84
C THR A 317 -6.80 -16.73 -10.55
N THR A 318 -7.20 -16.62 -11.82
CA THR A 318 -7.59 -17.73 -12.68
C THR A 318 -6.92 -17.63 -14.05
N ASP A 319 -7.00 -18.70 -14.83
CA ASP A 319 -6.51 -18.75 -16.21
C ASP A 319 -7.65 -18.50 -17.23
N LEU A 320 -8.78 -17.99 -16.77
CA LEU A 320 -9.94 -17.70 -17.63
C LEU A 320 -9.59 -16.62 -18.66
N THR A 321 -10.08 -16.82 -19.87
CA THR A 321 -10.00 -15.84 -20.96
C THR A 321 -10.93 -14.65 -20.70
N ALA A 322 -10.73 -13.54 -21.39
CA ALA A 322 -11.60 -12.38 -21.33
C ALA A 322 -13.07 -12.74 -21.68
N GLU A 323 -13.27 -13.60 -22.68
CA GLU A 323 -14.59 -14.05 -23.10
C GLU A 323 -15.26 -14.92 -22.01
N GLU A 324 -14.56 -15.88 -21.43
CA GLU A 324 -15.11 -16.72 -20.35
C GLU A 324 -15.50 -15.88 -19.12
N ILE A 325 -14.69 -14.87 -18.77
CA ILE A 325 -14.99 -13.93 -17.68
C ILE A 325 -16.25 -13.12 -18.04
N HIS A 326 -16.34 -12.63 -19.27
CA HIS A 326 -17.49 -11.86 -19.75
C HIS A 326 -18.79 -12.71 -19.70
N GLN A 327 -18.76 -13.93 -20.24
CA GLN A 327 -19.89 -14.83 -20.21
C GLN A 327 -20.31 -15.21 -18.78
N THR A 328 -19.33 -15.43 -17.89
CA THR A 328 -19.59 -15.63 -16.46
C THR A 328 -20.30 -14.42 -15.86
N GLY A 329 -19.91 -13.22 -16.23
CA GLY A 329 -20.54 -11.96 -15.80
C GLY A 329 -22.00 -11.89 -16.27
N LEU A 330 -22.26 -12.14 -17.55
CA LEU A 330 -23.61 -12.12 -18.13
C LEU A 330 -24.54 -13.15 -17.45
N ALA A 331 -24.06 -14.38 -17.29
CA ALA A 331 -24.82 -15.44 -16.63
C ALA A 331 -25.17 -15.09 -15.16
N ASN A 332 -24.24 -14.47 -14.43
CA ASN A 332 -24.49 -14.02 -13.06
C ASN A 332 -25.48 -12.85 -13.00
N VAL A 333 -25.42 -11.90 -13.94
CA VAL A 333 -26.41 -10.81 -14.03
C VAL A 333 -27.80 -11.38 -14.27
N GLU A 334 -27.96 -12.32 -15.22
CA GLU A 334 -29.23 -12.98 -15.50
C GLU A 334 -29.75 -13.73 -14.27
N ARG A 335 -28.93 -14.53 -13.60
CA ARG A 335 -29.26 -15.23 -12.37
C ARG A 335 -29.76 -14.27 -11.29
N LEU A 336 -29.01 -13.18 -11.02
CA LEU A 336 -29.38 -12.20 -10.02
C LEU A 336 -30.69 -11.48 -10.36
N HIS A 337 -30.90 -11.12 -11.63
CA HIS A 337 -32.17 -10.52 -12.07
C HIS A 337 -33.33 -11.47 -11.85
N ASN A 338 -33.16 -12.77 -12.08
CA ASN A 338 -34.22 -13.78 -11.85
C ASN A 338 -34.49 -13.93 -10.35
N GLU A 339 -33.49 -13.94 -9.50
CA GLU A 339 -33.63 -13.95 -8.04
C GLU A 339 -34.36 -12.68 -7.54
N MET A 340 -34.00 -11.50 -8.05
CA MET A 340 -34.70 -10.26 -7.73
C MET A 340 -36.19 -10.28 -8.15
N ARG A 341 -36.49 -10.80 -9.34
CA ARG A 341 -37.91 -10.98 -9.77
C ARG A 341 -38.66 -11.96 -8.90
N ALA A 342 -38.03 -13.01 -8.41
CA ALA A 342 -38.65 -13.93 -7.45
C ALA A 342 -39.00 -13.21 -6.14
N VAL A 343 -38.08 -12.38 -5.61
CA VAL A 343 -38.35 -11.53 -4.42
C VAL A 343 -39.50 -10.55 -4.69
N MET A 344 -39.54 -9.91 -5.87
CA MET A 344 -40.65 -9.03 -6.24
C MET A 344 -42.00 -9.79 -6.21
N ALA A 345 -42.03 -11.01 -6.72
CA ALA A 345 -43.22 -11.83 -6.70
C ALA A 345 -43.65 -12.20 -5.27
N GLU A 346 -42.73 -12.51 -4.37
CA GLU A 346 -43.02 -12.75 -2.94
C GLU A 346 -43.60 -11.52 -2.25
N LEU A 347 -43.16 -10.32 -2.64
CA LEU A 347 -43.66 -9.05 -2.14
C LEU A 347 -44.94 -8.59 -2.82
N ASN A 348 -45.52 -9.40 -3.77
CA ASN A 348 -46.63 -9.01 -4.62
C ASN A 348 -46.42 -7.74 -5.45
N GLU A 349 -45.21 -7.42 -5.75
CA GLU A 349 -44.83 -6.29 -6.62
C GLU A 349 -45.01 -6.66 -8.08
N GLN A 350 -45.69 -5.80 -8.83
CA GLN A 350 -45.96 -5.95 -10.26
C GLN A 350 -45.09 -5.00 -11.08
N GLY A 351 -44.78 -5.37 -12.30
CA GLY A 351 -44.07 -4.53 -13.25
C GLY A 351 -42.62 -4.92 -13.52
N ASP A 352 -41.88 -4.00 -14.10
CA ASP A 352 -40.48 -4.22 -14.48
C ASP A 352 -39.54 -4.10 -13.27
N LEU A 353 -38.45 -4.88 -13.31
CA LEU A 353 -37.43 -4.89 -12.27
C LEU A 353 -36.73 -3.51 -12.14
N VAL A 354 -36.53 -2.80 -13.25
CA VAL A 354 -35.85 -1.49 -13.22
C VAL A 354 -36.74 -0.46 -12.50
N ASP A 355 -38.05 -0.45 -12.83
CA ASP A 355 -39.03 0.45 -12.19
C ASP A 355 -39.16 0.16 -10.68
N PHE A 356 -39.14 -1.12 -10.31
CA PHE A 356 -39.12 -1.52 -8.90
C PHE A 356 -37.90 -1.02 -8.18
N LEU A 357 -36.71 -1.25 -8.71
CA LEU A 357 -35.44 -0.79 -8.13
C LEU A 357 -35.37 0.74 -8.03
N ASP A 358 -35.94 1.46 -8.99
CA ASP A 358 -35.99 2.93 -8.95
C ASP A 358 -36.95 3.43 -7.85
N ARG A 359 -38.09 2.74 -7.61
CA ARG A 359 -38.95 3.06 -6.46
C ARG A 359 -38.23 2.83 -5.14
N VAL A 360 -37.60 1.65 -4.98
CA VAL A 360 -36.81 1.32 -3.78
C VAL A 360 -35.69 2.34 -3.54
N ARG A 361 -34.99 2.76 -4.59
CA ARG A 361 -33.93 3.76 -4.49
C ARG A 361 -34.43 5.15 -4.04
N ARG A 362 -35.67 5.51 -4.41
CA ARG A 362 -36.29 6.80 -4.04
C ARG A 362 -36.97 6.75 -2.68
N ASP A 363 -37.22 5.58 -2.14
CA ASP A 363 -37.87 5.43 -0.83
C ASP A 363 -36.92 5.90 0.28
N THR A 364 -37.29 7.01 0.91
CA THR A 364 -36.51 7.62 2.00
C THR A 364 -36.62 6.83 3.30
N THR A 365 -37.62 5.97 3.45
CA THR A 365 -37.79 5.13 4.66
C THR A 365 -36.77 4.02 4.74
N LEU A 366 -36.15 3.65 3.61
CA LEU A 366 -35.11 2.62 3.49
C LEU A 366 -33.67 3.21 3.61
N ARG A 367 -33.53 4.50 3.88
CA ARG A 367 -32.22 5.16 4.07
C ARG A 367 -31.90 5.28 5.56
N TYR A 368 -30.71 4.87 5.93
CA TYR A 368 -30.15 5.05 7.27
C TYR A 368 -29.51 6.43 7.42
#